data_42d373e562613bd27adefadd175df948
#
_entry.id   42d373e562613bd27adefadd175df948
#
_cell.length_a   1.000
_cell.length_b   1.000
_cell.length_c   1.000
_cell.angle_alpha   90.00
_cell.angle_beta   90.00
_cell.angle_gamma   90.00
#
_symmetry.space_group_name_H-M   'P 1'
#
loop_
_entity.id
_entity.type
_entity.pdbx_description
1 polymer ?
#
loop_
_entity_poly.entity_id
_entity_poly.type
_entity_poly.pdbx_seq_one_letter_code
_entity_poly.pdbx_strand_id
1 'polypeptide(L)'
;MSKNSTEKNPLASFRIDYGSGLPTWIQIKNRISYLIGSGEYSEGDRLPTVRALALDLDISYNTVNRAYMDLEREGYITTRKGRGTFVAERKDVGAARIGDSPLELLIDDMIRVCSEAGMADDDIVAMVQARLFYRRR
;
A
#
# COMPACT_ATOMS: atom_id res chain seq x y z
N MET A 1 -18.97 -12.64 -15.54
CA MET A 1 -18.38 -12.78 -15.37
C MET A 1 -17.79 -12.66 -14.86
N SER A 2 -17.78 -12.74 -14.79
CA SER A 2 -17.20 -12.48 -14.06
C SER A 2 -16.07 -12.33 -14.03
N LYS A 3 -15.84 -11.37 -13.94
CA LYS A 3 -14.64 -11.26 -13.76
C LYS A 3 -14.24 -12.17 -12.80
N ASN A 4 -13.44 -12.94 -13.08
CA ASN A 4 -13.01 -13.89 -12.25
C ASN A 4 -11.92 -13.41 -11.47
N SER A 5 -11.95 -13.46 -10.25
CA SER A 5 -10.91 -12.96 -9.42
C SER A 5 -9.62 -13.68 -9.65
N THR A 6 -9.67 -14.89 -10.12
CA THR A 6 -8.43 -15.60 -10.35
C THR A 6 -7.68 -15.05 -11.53
N GLU A 7 -8.36 -14.35 -12.41
CA GLU A 7 -7.70 -13.82 -13.54
C GLU A 7 -6.99 -12.54 -13.25
N LYS A 8 -7.40 -11.83 -12.22
CA LYS A 8 -6.82 -10.59 -11.94
C LYS A 8 -6.55 -10.49 -10.50
N ASN A 9 -5.35 -10.67 -10.13
CA ASN A 9 -4.92 -10.47 -8.76
C ASN A 9 -3.77 -9.48 -8.80
N PRO A 10 -4.06 -8.20 -8.62
CA PRO A 10 -3.00 -7.19 -8.73
C PRO A 10 -1.85 -7.40 -7.77
N LEU A 11 -2.07 -8.15 -6.69
CA LEU A 11 -1.00 -8.42 -5.73
C LEU A 11 -0.24 -9.70 -6.04
N ALA A 12 -0.59 -10.42 -7.09
CA ALA A 12 -0.01 -11.73 -7.33
C ALA A 12 1.51 -11.68 -7.49
N SER A 13 2.05 -10.64 -8.10
CA SER A 13 3.47 -10.54 -8.32
C SER A 13 4.18 -9.69 -7.29
N PHE A 14 3.44 -9.18 -6.30
CA PHE A 14 4.04 -8.33 -5.28
C PHE A 14 4.90 -9.17 -4.34
N ARG A 15 6.07 -8.66 -4.04
CA ARG A 15 6.97 -9.30 -3.07
C ARG A 15 7.59 -8.23 -2.20
N ILE A 16 7.92 -8.61 -0.98
CA ILE A 16 8.55 -7.69 -0.04
C ILE A 16 10.02 -7.50 -0.44
N ASP A 17 10.46 -6.26 -0.39
CA ASP A 17 11.85 -5.93 -0.66
C ASP A 17 12.55 -5.74 0.67
N TYR A 18 13.21 -6.77 1.15
CA TYR A 18 13.87 -6.71 2.45
C TYR A 18 15.10 -5.83 2.44
N GLY A 19 15.60 -5.49 1.26
CA GLY A 19 16.76 -4.62 1.15
C GLY A 19 16.43 -3.15 1.08
N SER A 20 15.14 -2.80 1.06
CA SER A 20 14.76 -1.40 0.86
C SER A 20 14.91 -0.54 2.10
N GLY A 21 14.92 -1.16 3.28
CA GLY A 21 14.93 -0.39 4.52
C GLY A 21 13.57 0.07 4.98
N LEU A 22 12.52 -0.13 4.18
CA LEU A 22 11.18 0.23 4.59
C LEU A 22 10.55 -0.89 5.41
N PRO A 23 9.82 -0.55 6.46
CA PRO A 23 9.09 -1.59 7.19
C PRO A 23 8.17 -2.36 6.25
N THR A 24 8.02 -3.63 6.54
CA THR A 24 7.24 -4.51 5.68
C THR A 24 5.79 -4.04 5.54
N TRP A 25 5.17 -3.63 6.65
CA TRP A 25 3.77 -3.21 6.58
C TRP A 25 3.59 -1.96 5.73
N ILE A 26 4.60 -1.10 5.69
CA ILE A 26 4.54 0.10 4.85
C ILE A 26 4.58 -0.30 3.37
N GLN A 27 5.40 -1.28 3.04
CA GLN A 27 5.48 -1.74 1.65
C GLN A 27 4.14 -2.29 1.19
N ILE A 28 3.47 -3.04 2.06
CA ILE A 28 2.15 -3.58 1.74
C ILE A 28 1.14 -2.47 1.54
N LYS A 29 1.11 -1.54 2.47
CA LYS A 29 0.18 -0.42 2.40
C LYS A 29 0.41 0.40 1.14
N ASN A 30 1.65 0.72 0.85
CA ASN A 30 1.98 1.52 -0.31
C ASN A 30 1.57 0.82 -1.61
N ARG A 31 1.81 -0.48 -1.67
CA ARG A 31 1.48 -1.20 -2.89
C ARG A 31 -0.03 -1.22 -3.12
N ILE A 32 -0.79 -1.50 -2.08
CA ILE A 32 -2.23 -1.56 -2.23
C ILE A 32 -2.80 -0.19 -2.58
N SER A 33 -2.35 0.86 -1.91
CA SER A 33 -2.86 2.19 -2.22
C SER A 33 -2.50 2.61 -3.64
N TYR A 34 -1.31 2.22 -4.11
CA TYR A 34 -0.95 2.51 -5.49
C TYR A 34 -1.86 1.78 -6.47
N LEU A 35 -2.14 0.50 -6.21
CA LEU A 35 -2.99 -0.28 -7.11
C LEU A 35 -4.40 0.27 -7.16
N ILE A 36 -4.89 0.78 -6.04
CA ILE A 36 -6.21 1.42 -6.01
C ILE A 36 -6.16 2.72 -6.81
N GLY A 37 -5.15 3.52 -6.59
CA GLY A 37 -5.07 4.81 -7.28
C GLY A 37 -4.84 4.69 -8.77
N SER A 38 -4.12 3.64 -9.18
CA SER A 38 -3.84 3.45 -10.60
C SER A 38 -4.98 2.77 -11.34
N GLY A 39 -5.99 2.30 -10.61
CA GLY A 39 -7.13 1.66 -11.25
C GLY A 39 -7.01 0.16 -11.43
N GLU A 40 -5.90 -0.44 -11.03
CA GLU A 40 -5.81 -1.89 -11.11
C GLU A 40 -6.73 -2.57 -10.13
N TYR A 41 -6.97 -1.93 -8.98
CA TYR A 41 -8.06 -2.29 -8.11
C TYR A 41 -9.15 -1.26 -8.29
N SER A 42 -10.36 -1.71 -8.54
CA SER A 42 -11.50 -0.82 -8.70
C SER A 42 -12.35 -0.81 -7.44
N GLU A 43 -13.18 0.20 -7.32
CA GLU A 43 -14.11 0.28 -6.19
C GLU A 43 -14.91 -0.99 -6.10
N GLY A 44 -15.02 -1.54 -4.90
CA GLY A 44 -15.78 -2.75 -4.68
C GLY A 44 -15.01 -4.04 -4.91
N ASP A 45 -13.82 -3.95 -5.47
CA ASP A 45 -13.02 -5.16 -5.67
C ASP A 45 -12.65 -5.75 -4.33
N ARG A 46 -12.59 -7.06 -4.28
CA ARG A 46 -12.25 -7.76 -3.06
C ARG A 46 -10.73 -7.93 -2.96
N LEU A 47 -10.20 -7.65 -1.78
CA LEU A 47 -8.80 -7.89 -1.51
C LEU A 47 -8.61 -9.26 -0.88
N PRO A 48 -7.40 -9.82 -0.96
CA PRO A 48 -7.13 -11.05 -0.23
C PRO A 48 -7.33 -10.81 1.26
N THR A 49 -7.68 -11.87 1.97
CA THR A 49 -7.79 -11.75 3.43
C THR A 49 -6.41 -11.50 4.01
N VAL A 50 -6.38 -10.96 5.22
CA VAL A 50 -5.12 -10.76 5.92
C VAL A 50 -4.35 -12.07 6.00
N ARG A 51 -5.05 -13.14 6.37
CA ARG A 51 -4.41 -14.45 6.51
C ARG A 51 -3.84 -14.94 5.18
N ALA A 52 -4.61 -14.80 4.11
CA ALA A 52 -4.16 -15.29 2.81
C ALA A 52 -2.94 -14.52 2.32
N LEU A 53 -2.95 -13.21 2.49
CA LEU A 53 -1.81 -12.41 2.05
C LEU A 53 -0.59 -12.69 2.90
N ALA A 54 -0.78 -12.87 4.20
CA ALA A 54 0.33 -13.20 5.08
C ALA A 54 0.99 -14.50 4.66
N LEU A 55 0.19 -15.50 4.33
CA LEU A 55 0.72 -16.77 3.84
C LEU A 55 1.44 -16.61 2.52
N ASP A 56 0.84 -15.87 1.61
CA ASP A 56 1.43 -15.68 0.29
C ASP A 56 2.78 -14.96 0.37
N LEU A 57 2.90 -14.00 1.24
CA LEU A 57 4.14 -13.22 1.38
C LEU A 57 5.09 -13.82 2.40
N ASP A 58 4.65 -14.85 3.11
CA ASP A 58 5.47 -15.51 4.14
C ASP A 58 5.88 -14.53 5.23
N ILE A 59 4.91 -13.80 5.73
CA ILE A 59 5.15 -12.85 6.82
C ILE A 59 4.04 -13.01 7.85
N SER A 60 4.17 -12.29 8.97
CA SER A 60 3.23 -12.47 10.06
C SER A 60 1.87 -11.87 9.75
N TYR A 61 0.85 -12.46 10.33
CA TYR A 61 -0.50 -11.95 10.25
C TYR A 61 -0.56 -10.51 10.73
N ASN A 62 0.13 -10.23 11.84
CA ASN A 62 0.05 -8.89 12.43
C ASN A 62 0.63 -7.82 11.51
N THR A 63 1.64 -8.15 10.75
CA THR A 63 2.23 -7.19 9.81
C THR A 63 1.23 -6.81 8.72
N VAL A 64 0.58 -7.81 8.14
CA VAL A 64 -0.42 -7.54 7.11
C VAL A 64 -1.61 -6.80 7.72
N ASN A 65 -2.03 -7.24 8.89
CA ASN A 65 -3.17 -6.63 9.55
C ASN A 65 -2.92 -5.15 9.82
N ARG A 66 -1.71 -4.79 10.21
CA ARG A 66 -1.38 -3.39 10.45
C ARG A 66 -1.56 -2.56 9.18
N ALA A 67 -1.10 -3.10 8.05
CA ALA A 67 -1.25 -2.39 6.78
C ALA A 67 -2.73 -2.21 6.45
N TYR A 68 -3.51 -3.26 6.63
CA TYR A 68 -4.94 -3.20 6.32
C TYR A 68 -5.66 -2.22 7.24
N MET A 69 -5.32 -2.22 8.51
CA MET A 69 -5.96 -1.29 9.44
C MET A 69 -5.67 0.16 9.05
N ASP A 70 -4.43 0.44 8.65
CA ASP A 70 -4.08 1.77 8.21
C ASP A 70 -4.83 2.15 6.94
N LEU A 71 -4.92 1.22 5.99
CA LEU A 71 -5.65 1.50 4.76
C LEU A 71 -7.13 1.76 5.02
N GLU A 72 -7.69 1.02 5.95
CA GLU A 72 -9.11 1.23 6.29
C GLU A 72 -9.31 2.56 6.98
N ARG A 73 -8.43 2.91 7.90
CA ARG A 73 -8.53 4.18 8.60
C ARG A 73 -8.43 5.35 7.63
N GLU A 74 -7.64 5.20 6.58
CA GLU A 74 -7.45 6.26 5.60
C GLU A 74 -8.49 6.24 4.49
N GLY A 75 -9.40 5.28 4.52
CA GLY A 75 -10.51 5.28 3.58
C GLY A 75 -10.28 4.54 2.28
N TYR A 76 -9.15 3.83 2.14
CA TYR A 76 -8.89 3.11 0.91
C TYR A 76 -9.67 1.81 0.82
N ILE A 77 -9.89 1.15 1.95
CA ILE A 77 -10.56 -0.14 1.95
C ILE A 77 -11.59 -0.16 3.07
N THR A 78 -12.49 -1.12 2.99
CA THR A 78 -13.51 -1.29 4.00
C THR A 78 -13.70 -2.77 4.27
N THR A 79 -13.86 -3.11 5.54
CA THR A 79 -14.10 -4.48 5.96
C THR A 79 -15.58 -4.68 6.17
N ARG A 80 -16.13 -5.75 5.59
CA ARG A 80 -17.52 -6.10 5.79
C ARG A 80 -17.56 -7.41 6.54
N LYS A 81 -18.04 -7.34 7.74
CA LYS A 81 -18.04 -8.49 8.61
C LYS A 81 -18.67 -9.69 7.94
N GLY A 82 -17.96 -10.79 7.96
CA GLY A 82 -18.45 -12.01 7.36
C GLY A 82 -18.34 -12.07 5.84
N ARG A 83 -17.92 -10.99 5.22
CA ARG A 83 -17.85 -10.95 3.76
C ARG A 83 -16.47 -10.73 3.21
N GLY A 84 -15.61 -10.02 3.94
CA GLY A 84 -14.24 -9.79 3.52
C GLY A 84 -13.88 -8.32 3.49
N THR A 85 -12.78 -8.03 2.82
CA THR A 85 -12.26 -6.68 2.73
C THR A 85 -12.34 -6.25 1.27
N PHE A 86 -12.79 -5.02 1.06
CA PHE A 86 -13.08 -4.53 -0.28
C PHE A 86 -12.51 -3.14 -0.46
N VAL A 87 -12.24 -2.78 -1.71
CA VAL A 87 -11.81 -1.42 -2.03
C VAL A 87 -13.00 -0.48 -1.78
N ALA A 88 -12.76 0.58 -1.03
CA ALA A 88 -13.82 1.52 -0.67
C ALA A 88 -14.21 2.38 -1.86
N GLU A 89 -15.34 3.02 -1.75
CA GLU A 89 -15.78 3.92 -2.79
C GLU A 89 -14.88 5.14 -2.83
N ARG A 90 -14.63 5.62 -4.02
CA ARG A 90 -13.70 6.72 -4.19
C ARG A 90 -14.05 7.97 -3.41
N LYS A 91 -15.30 8.22 -3.23
CA LYS A 91 -15.70 9.41 -2.49
C LYS A 91 -15.18 9.39 -1.07
N ASP A 92 -14.90 8.21 -0.55
CA ASP A 92 -14.40 8.10 0.80
C ASP A 92 -12.90 8.34 0.87
N VAL A 93 -12.22 8.18 -0.25
CA VAL A 93 -10.78 8.33 -0.28
C VAL A 93 -10.36 9.72 -0.71
N GLY A 94 -10.98 10.21 -1.75
CA GLY A 94 -10.46 11.36 -2.44
C GLY A 94 -10.93 12.71 -1.98
N ALA A 95 -12.02 12.77 -1.22
CA ALA A 95 -12.60 14.06 -0.94
C ALA A 95 -11.63 15.02 -0.29
N ALA A 96 -10.85 14.55 0.63
CA ALA A 96 -9.95 15.40 1.37
C ALA A 96 -8.58 15.53 0.74
N ARG A 97 -8.35 14.83 -0.35
CA ARG A 97 -7.04 14.79 -0.95
C ARG A 97 -7.10 14.99 -2.45
N ILE A 98 -8.01 15.87 -2.84
CA ILE A 98 -8.15 16.19 -4.24
C ILE A 98 -6.84 16.74 -4.76
N GLY A 99 -6.40 16.22 -5.87
CA GLY A 99 -5.15 16.65 -6.46
C GLY A 99 -3.96 15.77 -6.16
N ASP A 100 -4.08 14.92 -5.13
CA ASP A 100 -2.96 14.03 -4.81
C ASP A 100 -3.02 12.83 -5.73
N SER A 101 -1.90 12.50 -6.33
CA SER A 101 -1.80 11.28 -7.09
C SER A 101 -1.42 10.15 -6.15
N PRO A 102 -1.64 8.90 -6.56
CA PRO A 102 -1.19 7.77 -5.75
C PRO A 102 0.31 7.82 -5.47
N LEU A 103 1.08 8.33 -6.42
CA LEU A 103 2.53 8.42 -6.22
C LEU A 103 2.87 9.46 -5.15
N GLU A 104 2.14 10.56 -5.13
CA GLU A 104 2.35 11.57 -4.09
C GLU A 104 2.01 11.02 -2.72
N LEU A 105 0.97 10.20 -2.63
CA LEU A 105 0.62 9.58 -1.35
C LEU A 105 1.71 8.63 -0.87
N LEU A 106 2.34 7.91 -1.79
CA LEU A 106 3.46 7.05 -1.42
C LEU A 106 4.64 7.88 -0.88
N ILE A 107 4.90 8.99 -1.51
CA ILE A 107 5.97 9.88 -1.08
C ILE A 107 5.65 10.42 0.31
N ASP A 108 4.40 10.82 0.54
CA ASP A 108 4.00 11.32 1.85
C ASP A 108 4.22 10.28 2.93
N ASP A 109 3.87 9.03 2.66
CA ASP A 109 4.09 7.95 3.61
C ASP A 109 5.57 7.76 3.90
N MET A 110 6.39 7.81 2.85
CA MET A 110 7.83 7.67 3.03
C MET A 110 8.37 8.77 3.92
N ILE A 111 7.95 10.00 3.66
CA ILE A 111 8.40 11.13 4.44
C ILE A 111 7.99 10.97 5.89
N ARG A 112 6.76 10.53 6.13
CA ARG A 112 6.28 10.34 7.49
C ARG A 112 7.13 9.32 8.23
N VAL A 113 7.41 8.19 7.58
CA VAL A 113 8.21 7.13 8.21
C VAL A 113 9.61 7.64 8.53
N CYS A 114 10.22 8.34 7.59
CA CYS A 114 11.57 8.86 7.81
C CYS A 114 11.59 9.89 8.93
N SER A 115 10.59 10.75 8.97
CA SER A 115 10.51 11.77 10.01
C SER A 115 10.34 11.15 11.38
N GLU A 116 9.52 10.11 11.47
CA GLU A 116 9.33 9.40 12.74
C GLU A 116 10.60 8.69 13.18
N ALA A 117 11.45 8.35 12.24
CA ALA A 117 12.75 7.74 12.56
C ALA A 117 13.80 8.79 12.93
N GLY A 118 13.44 10.06 12.93
CA GLY A 118 14.36 11.10 13.35
C GLY A 118 15.14 11.76 12.24
N MET A 119 14.80 11.49 10.99
CA MET A 119 15.53 12.07 9.88
C MET A 119 15.04 13.49 9.60
N ALA A 120 15.97 14.38 9.34
CA ALA A 120 15.63 15.72 8.88
C ALA A 120 15.30 15.67 7.40
N ASP A 121 14.62 16.71 6.92
CA ASP A 121 14.22 16.76 5.51
C ASP A 121 15.42 16.64 4.58
N ASP A 122 16.53 17.29 4.89
CA ASP A 122 17.71 17.21 4.04
C ASP A 122 18.26 15.79 3.97
N ASP A 123 18.15 15.06 5.06
CA ASP A 123 18.61 13.67 5.09
C ASP A 123 17.73 12.80 4.20
N ILE A 124 16.44 13.07 4.19
CA ILE A 124 15.51 12.31 3.36
C ILE A 124 15.83 12.56 1.89
N VAL A 125 16.04 13.83 1.54
CA VAL A 125 16.39 14.17 0.15
C VAL A 125 17.67 13.48 -0.26
N ALA A 126 18.68 13.55 0.59
CA ALA A 126 19.97 12.94 0.28
C ALA A 126 19.85 11.43 0.09
N MET A 127 19.05 10.79 0.92
CA MET A 127 18.86 9.35 0.81
C MET A 127 18.16 8.98 -0.50
N VAL A 128 17.15 9.73 -0.88
CA VAL A 128 16.44 9.47 -2.13
C VAL A 128 17.39 9.64 -3.32
N GLN A 129 18.18 10.72 -3.29
CA GLN A 129 19.13 10.98 -4.37
C GLN A 129 20.14 9.84 -4.50
N ALA A 130 20.64 9.36 -3.37
CA ALA A 130 21.60 8.26 -3.38
C ALA A 130 20.99 7.01 -3.97
N ARG A 131 19.74 6.69 -3.61
CA ARG A 131 19.08 5.52 -4.15
C ARG A 131 18.85 5.62 -5.64
N LEU A 132 18.47 6.79 -6.10
CA LEU A 132 18.28 7.00 -7.52
C LEU A 132 19.60 6.84 -8.28
N PHE A 133 20.69 7.35 -7.70
CA PHE A 133 22.00 7.21 -8.34
C PHE A 133 22.38 5.76 -8.49
N TYR A 134 22.22 4.97 -7.43
CA TYR A 134 22.60 3.56 -7.51
C TYR A 134 21.73 2.77 -8.49
N ARG A 135 20.48 3.15 -8.63
CA ARG A 135 19.62 2.45 -9.57
C ARG A 135 20.03 2.63 -11.01
N ARG A 136 20.68 3.74 -11.31
CA ARG A 136 21.06 4.03 -12.68
C ARG A 136 22.31 3.28 -13.12
N ARG A 137 22.96 2.63 -12.21
CA ARG A 137 24.20 1.91 -12.54
C ARG A 137 23.93 0.46 -12.94
#